data_acd4bc6f8d3fa840c4655ef211ac716d
#
_entry.id   acd4bc6f8d3fa840c4655ef211ac716d
#
_cell.length_a   1.000
_cell.length_b   1.000
_cell.length_c   1.000
_cell.angle_alpha   90.00
_cell.angle_beta   90.00
_cell.angle_gamma   90.00
#
_symmetry.space_group_name_H-M   'P 1'
#
loop_
_entity.id
_entity.type
_entity.pdbx_description
1 polymer ?
#
loop_
_entity_poly.entity_id
_entity_poly.type
_entity_poly.pdbx_seq_one_letter_code
_entity_poly.pdbx_strand_id
1 'polypeptide(L)'
;MKLSYCYVVMQILWNAYNDNDLPMFHNLSSLKINGNPWLCSKCYAWHAIYLLLSRAPKLQVLVFELHPHCLRSCYAPKDQLEEPLDVPECLSSHLTTRHYKTLLGKNFEMEIVRKILKAARVLKTMNITVESHLSSKAKLRICQKLMKFRRSSKTCQITFE
;
A
#
# COMPACT_ATOMS: atom_id res chain seq x y z
N MET A 1 -1.32 16.38 9.96
CA MET A 1 -1.46 16.81 8.54
C MET A 1 -1.96 15.66 7.71
N LYS A 2 -2.85 15.92 6.76
CA LYS A 2 -3.37 14.91 5.83
C LYS A 2 -2.90 15.25 4.42
N LEU A 3 -2.41 14.26 3.69
CA LEU A 3 -1.98 14.42 2.30
C LEU A 3 -2.71 13.44 1.39
N SER A 4 -3.03 13.89 0.18
CA SER A 4 -3.61 13.06 -0.87
C SER A 4 -2.77 13.22 -2.13
N TYR A 5 -2.30 12.11 -2.67
CA TYR A 5 -1.46 12.10 -3.86
C TYR A 5 -2.15 11.39 -5.02
N CYS A 6 -2.04 11.96 -6.21
CA CYS A 6 -2.41 11.32 -7.46
C CYS A 6 -1.17 10.74 -8.18
N TYR A 7 -1.39 10.04 -9.27
CA TYR A 7 -0.36 9.38 -10.08
C TYR A 7 0.83 10.30 -10.47
N VAL A 8 0.53 11.52 -10.92
CA VAL A 8 1.57 12.48 -11.35
C VAL A 8 2.56 12.76 -10.22
N VAL A 9 2.05 12.88 -9.01
CA VAL A 9 2.86 13.13 -7.81
C VAL A 9 3.75 11.93 -7.49
N MET A 10 3.29 10.69 -7.71
CA MET A 10 4.10 9.49 -7.49
C MET A 10 5.29 9.42 -8.45
N GLN A 11 5.16 9.93 -9.68
CA GLN A 11 6.27 10.00 -10.63
C GLN A 11 7.27 11.10 -10.27
N ILE A 12 6.79 12.23 -9.80
CA ILE A 12 7.64 13.31 -9.28
C ILE A 12 8.41 12.81 -8.05
N LEU A 13 7.75 12.10 -7.14
CA LEU A 13 8.39 11.51 -5.96
C LEU A 13 9.45 10.47 -6.32
N TRP A 14 9.24 9.69 -7.39
CA TRP A 14 10.24 8.75 -7.90
C TRP A 14 11.48 9.46 -8.46
N ASN A 15 11.28 10.56 -9.20
CA ASN A 15 12.40 11.36 -9.70
C ASN A 15 13.16 12.00 -8.54
N ALA A 16 12.44 12.56 -7.54
CA ALA A 16 13.05 13.11 -6.33
C ALA A 16 13.76 12.06 -5.45
N TYR A 17 13.40 10.78 -5.58
CA TYR A 17 14.12 9.69 -4.92
C TYR A 17 15.54 9.54 -5.43
N ASN A 18 15.71 9.59 -6.74
CA ASN A 18 17.04 9.49 -7.35
C ASN A 18 17.93 10.67 -6.99
N ASP A 19 17.35 11.83 -6.69
CA ASP A 19 18.04 13.06 -6.33
C ASP A 19 18.18 13.27 -4.80
N ASN A 20 17.65 12.34 -3.98
CA ASN A 20 17.65 12.40 -2.50
C ASN A 20 16.92 13.61 -1.89
N ASP A 21 16.10 14.32 -2.67
CA ASP A 21 15.47 15.61 -2.35
C ASP A 21 14.11 15.51 -1.65
N LEU A 22 13.64 14.30 -1.34
CA LEU A 22 12.32 14.17 -0.72
C LEU A 22 12.35 14.63 0.76
N PRO A 23 11.57 15.66 1.12
CA PRO A 23 11.58 16.17 2.49
C PRO A 23 10.99 15.18 3.50
N MET A 24 11.36 15.33 4.77
CA MET A 24 10.75 14.61 5.87
C MET A 24 9.39 15.21 6.23
N PHE A 25 8.37 14.38 6.32
CA PHE A 25 7.00 14.76 6.69
C PHE A 25 6.73 14.48 8.17
N HIS A 26 7.43 15.18 9.06
CA HIS A 26 7.39 14.91 10.52
C HIS A 26 6.00 14.94 11.14
N ASN A 27 5.07 15.74 10.57
CA ASN A 27 3.72 15.94 11.10
C ASN A 27 2.63 15.28 10.24
N LEU A 28 3.01 14.38 9.32
CA LEU A 28 2.05 13.65 8.50
C LEU A 28 1.45 12.50 9.28
N SER A 29 0.16 12.60 9.60
CA SER A 29 -0.58 11.57 10.31
C SER A 29 -1.48 10.71 9.42
N SER A 30 -1.87 11.21 8.26
CA SER A 30 -2.72 10.49 7.31
C SER A 30 -2.26 10.71 5.87
N LEU A 31 -2.06 9.60 5.16
CA LEU A 31 -1.67 9.59 3.75
C LEU A 31 -2.73 8.86 2.95
N LYS A 32 -3.27 9.53 1.92
CA LYS A 32 -4.18 8.93 0.94
C LYS A 32 -3.50 8.90 -0.42
N ILE A 33 -3.40 7.72 -1.00
CA ILE A 33 -2.87 7.50 -2.34
C ILE A 33 -4.03 7.16 -3.26
N ASN A 34 -4.34 8.09 -4.17
CA ASN A 34 -5.43 7.98 -5.14
C ASN A 34 -4.89 7.68 -6.52
N GLY A 35 -5.70 6.98 -7.31
CA GLY A 35 -5.44 6.76 -8.72
C GLY A 35 -4.68 5.49 -9.01
N ASN A 36 -3.97 5.48 -10.12
CA ASN A 36 -3.23 4.32 -10.58
C ASN A 36 -1.73 4.49 -10.31
N PRO A 37 -1.21 4.01 -9.19
CA PRO A 37 0.24 4.02 -8.97
C PRO A 37 0.99 3.12 -9.96
N TRP A 38 0.28 2.40 -10.82
CA TRP A 38 0.75 1.30 -11.66
C TRP A 38 0.77 1.60 -13.16
N LEU A 39 0.40 2.82 -13.59
CA LEU A 39 0.53 3.24 -14.99
C LEU A 39 1.99 3.36 -15.45
N CYS A 40 2.93 3.37 -14.51
CA CYS A 40 4.32 3.23 -14.85
C CYS A 40 4.68 1.77 -15.10
N SER A 41 5.16 1.52 -16.25
CA SER A 41 5.52 0.25 -16.88
C SER A 41 6.56 -0.60 -16.13
N LYS A 42 6.90 -0.34 -14.89
CA LYS A 42 7.88 -1.12 -14.10
C LYS A 42 7.64 -0.90 -12.60
N CYS A 43 7.85 -1.90 -11.82
CA CYS A 43 7.86 -2.17 -10.39
C CYS A 43 8.15 -1.05 -9.35
N TYR A 44 8.13 0.20 -9.74
CA TYR A 44 8.51 1.33 -8.90
C TYR A 44 7.46 1.74 -7.86
N ALA A 45 6.23 1.26 -8.01
CA ALA A 45 5.16 1.66 -7.13
C ALA A 45 5.40 1.26 -5.66
N TRP A 46 5.94 0.07 -5.42
CA TRP A 46 6.29 -0.34 -4.06
C TRP A 46 7.40 0.53 -3.49
N HIS A 47 8.45 0.79 -4.29
CA HIS A 47 9.56 1.65 -3.86
C HIS A 47 9.09 3.07 -3.55
N ALA A 48 8.21 3.65 -4.38
CA ALA A 48 7.65 4.97 -4.13
C ALA A 48 6.77 5.01 -2.86
N ILE A 49 5.94 3.99 -2.64
CA ILE A 49 5.16 3.86 -1.41
C ILE A 49 6.11 3.73 -0.20
N TYR A 50 7.10 2.87 -0.30
CA TYR A 50 8.07 2.64 0.75
C TYR A 50 8.84 3.91 1.09
N LEU A 51 9.26 4.67 0.08
CA LEU A 51 9.92 5.95 0.26
C LEU A 51 9.03 6.94 1.01
N LEU A 52 7.76 7.07 0.62
CA LEU A 52 6.82 7.94 1.33
C LEU A 52 6.64 7.52 2.79
N LEU A 53 6.57 6.22 3.04
CA LEU A 53 6.46 5.69 4.40
C LEU A 53 7.72 5.97 5.22
N SER A 54 8.91 5.87 4.63
CA SER A 54 10.18 6.18 5.30
C SER A 54 10.33 7.68 5.61
N ARG A 55 9.69 8.54 4.81
CA ARG A 55 9.70 10.00 5.03
C ARG A 55 8.57 10.50 5.94
N ALA A 56 7.70 9.63 6.40
CA ALA A 56 6.53 9.96 7.24
C ALA A 56 6.54 9.15 8.55
N PRO A 57 7.48 9.41 9.48
CA PRO A 57 7.70 8.56 10.65
C PRO A 57 6.48 8.46 11.58
N LYS A 58 5.65 9.51 11.67
CA LYS A 58 4.45 9.56 12.53
C LYS A 58 3.14 9.21 11.81
N LEU A 59 3.20 8.53 10.67
CA LEU A 59 2.01 8.16 9.91
C LEU A 59 1.16 7.14 10.66
N GLN A 60 -0.11 7.46 10.88
CA GLN A 60 -1.07 6.61 11.60
C GLN A 60 -2.11 5.96 10.69
N VAL A 61 -2.48 6.65 9.61
CA VAL A 61 -3.54 6.20 8.68
C VAL A 61 -3.00 6.18 7.26
N LEU A 62 -3.14 5.02 6.60
CA LEU A 62 -2.78 4.86 5.20
C LEU A 62 -3.99 4.38 4.40
N VAL A 63 -4.38 5.13 3.37
CA VAL A 63 -5.50 4.82 2.49
C VAL A 63 -5.01 4.63 1.07
N PHE A 64 -5.32 3.48 0.47
CA PHE A 64 -5.21 3.27 -0.98
C PHE A 64 -6.61 3.28 -1.60
N GLU A 65 -6.77 4.11 -2.62
CA GLU A 65 -7.96 4.16 -3.45
C GLU A 65 -7.56 4.03 -4.92
N LEU A 66 -7.63 2.80 -5.41
CA LEU A 66 -7.19 2.46 -6.77
C LEU A 66 -8.40 2.45 -7.71
N HIS A 67 -8.23 2.97 -8.93
CA HIS A 67 -9.27 2.96 -9.94
C HIS A 67 -9.13 1.73 -10.86
N PRO A 68 -10.23 0.96 -11.10
CA PRO A 68 -10.19 -0.28 -11.86
C PRO A 68 -9.70 -0.13 -13.29
N HIS A 69 -9.99 1.00 -13.93
CA HIS A 69 -9.63 1.26 -15.33
C HIS A 69 -8.13 1.27 -15.60
N CYS A 70 -7.34 1.44 -14.60
CA CYS A 70 -5.91 1.60 -14.70
C CYS A 70 -5.12 0.28 -14.58
N LEU A 71 -5.79 -0.82 -14.25
CA LEU A 71 -5.15 -2.08 -13.89
C LEU A 71 -4.98 -3.08 -15.04
N ARG A 72 -5.41 -2.70 -16.25
CA ARG A 72 -5.41 -3.65 -17.39
C ARG A 72 -4.04 -3.98 -17.95
N SER A 73 -3.01 -3.17 -17.71
CA SER A 73 -1.71 -3.35 -18.38
C SER A 73 -0.50 -3.59 -17.46
N CYS A 74 -0.70 -3.84 -16.19
CA CYS A 74 0.41 -4.02 -15.26
C CYS A 74 0.76 -5.49 -15.07
N TYR A 75 1.69 -5.97 -15.87
CA TYR A 75 2.47 -7.17 -15.58
C TYR A 75 3.73 -6.73 -14.82
N ALA A 76 3.70 -6.77 -13.50
CA ALA A 76 4.92 -6.66 -12.72
C ALA A 76 5.62 -8.02 -12.72
N PRO A 77 6.89 -8.13 -13.17
CA PRO A 77 7.66 -9.34 -12.99
C PRO A 77 7.76 -9.65 -11.49
N LYS A 78 7.65 -10.92 -11.12
CA LYS A 78 7.66 -11.39 -9.72
C LYS A 78 8.94 -11.03 -8.96
N ASP A 79 10.03 -10.80 -9.68
CA ASP A 79 11.39 -10.80 -9.13
C ASP A 79 11.93 -9.42 -8.72
N GLN A 80 11.13 -8.35 -8.86
CA GLN A 80 11.63 -6.97 -8.65
C GLN A 80 11.07 -6.27 -7.40
N LEU A 81 10.36 -6.99 -6.54
CA LEU A 81 9.94 -6.45 -5.24
C LEU A 81 10.98 -6.83 -4.17
N GLU A 82 12.23 -6.40 -4.37
CA GLU A 82 13.26 -6.55 -3.33
C GLU A 82 12.73 -5.95 -2.01
N GLU A 83 12.93 -6.69 -0.93
CA GLU A 83 12.59 -6.19 0.39
C GLU A 83 13.67 -5.17 0.78
N PRO A 84 13.29 -3.89 1.02
CA PRO A 84 14.25 -2.93 1.55
C PRO A 84 14.80 -3.43 2.88
N LEU A 85 16.07 -3.15 3.14
CA LEU A 85 16.79 -3.60 4.33
C LEU A 85 16.14 -3.09 5.63
N ASP A 86 15.58 -1.88 5.61
CA ASP A 86 15.03 -1.24 6.80
C ASP A 86 13.50 -1.07 6.72
N VAL A 87 12.83 -1.42 7.79
CA VAL A 87 11.37 -1.21 7.92
C VAL A 87 11.10 0.24 8.30
N PRO A 88 10.26 0.99 7.54
CA PRO A 88 9.89 2.35 7.91
C PRO A 88 9.37 2.45 9.34
N GLU A 89 9.82 3.46 10.08
CA GLU A 89 9.46 3.69 11.48
C GLU A 89 7.95 3.71 11.69
N CYS A 90 7.21 4.36 10.79
CA CYS A 90 5.76 4.43 10.89
C CYS A 90 5.09 3.04 10.89
N LEU A 91 5.61 2.06 10.14
CA LEU A 91 5.06 0.70 10.12
C LEU A 91 5.32 -0.04 11.43
N SER A 92 6.47 0.17 12.04
CA SER A 92 6.82 -0.50 13.30
C SER A 92 6.14 0.11 14.52
N SER A 93 5.83 1.44 14.52
CA SER A 93 5.53 2.18 15.72
C SER A 93 4.24 3.02 15.70
N HIS A 94 3.73 3.40 14.53
CA HIS A 94 2.66 4.42 14.45
C HIS A 94 1.46 4.05 13.57
N LEU A 95 1.63 3.22 12.54
CA LEU A 95 0.55 2.89 11.62
C LEU A 95 -0.49 1.98 12.28
N THR A 96 -1.61 2.56 12.69
CA THR A 96 -2.70 1.83 13.36
C THR A 96 -3.84 1.44 12.44
N THR A 97 -4.05 2.19 11.36
CA THR A 97 -5.21 2.03 10.48
C THR A 97 -4.79 2.02 9.01
N ARG A 98 -5.30 1.05 8.27
CA ARG A 98 -5.15 0.97 6.84
C ARG A 98 -6.48 0.72 6.14
N HIS A 99 -6.74 1.46 5.06
CA HIS A 99 -7.86 1.22 4.16
C HIS A 99 -7.34 0.88 2.76
N TYR A 100 -7.89 -0.17 2.18
CA TYR A 100 -7.68 -0.53 0.79
C TYR A 100 -9.02 -0.51 0.07
N LYS A 101 -9.26 0.47 -0.79
CA LYS A 101 -10.47 0.61 -1.57
C LYS A 101 -10.27 0.03 -2.96
N THR A 102 -11.28 -0.70 -3.44
CA THR A 102 -11.31 -1.30 -4.78
C THR A 102 -10.18 -2.31 -5.06
N LEU A 103 -9.99 -3.27 -4.13
CA LEU A 103 -9.04 -4.36 -4.31
C LEU A 103 -9.52 -5.33 -5.40
N LEU A 104 -8.71 -5.56 -6.42
CA LEU A 104 -8.95 -6.54 -7.50
C LEU A 104 -8.32 -7.91 -7.24
N GLY A 105 -7.45 -8.01 -6.27
CA GLY A 105 -6.73 -9.25 -5.95
C GLY A 105 -5.61 -9.59 -6.93
N LYS A 106 -5.09 -8.61 -7.67
CA LYS A 106 -3.91 -8.79 -8.51
C LYS A 106 -2.70 -9.18 -7.66
N ASN A 107 -1.76 -9.91 -8.24
CA ASN A 107 -0.61 -10.43 -7.48
C ASN A 107 0.18 -9.34 -6.75
N PHE A 108 0.45 -8.21 -7.41
CA PHE A 108 1.18 -7.12 -6.80
C PHE A 108 0.41 -6.41 -5.68
N GLU A 109 -0.93 -6.25 -5.81
CA GLU A 109 -1.78 -5.69 -4.73
C GLU A 109 -1.70 -6.58 -3.49
N MET A 110 -1.86 -7.89 -3.71
CA MET A 110 -1.77 -8.88 -2.65
C MET A 110 -0.38 -8.88 -2.00
N GLU A 111 0.67 -8.67 -2.79
CA GLU A 111 2.03 -8.56 -2.30
C GLU A 111 2.26 -7.32 -1.43
N ILE A 112 1.71 -6.17 -1.82
CA ILE A 112 1.76 -4.95 -0.98
C ILE A 112 1.01 -5.15 0.32
N VAL A 113 -0.18 -5.75 0.28
CA VAL A 113 -0.94 -6.07 1.49
C VAL A 113 -0.13 -7.00 2.40
N ARG A 114 0.48 -8.05 1.83
CA ARG A 114 1.32 -9.01 2.55
C ARG A 114 2.51 -8.33 3.21
N LYS A 115 3.23 -7.47 2.49
CA LYS A 115 4.41 -6.76 3.01
C LYS A 115 4.04 -5.82 4.15
N ILE A 116 2.94 -5.08 4.04
CA ILE A 116 2.48 -4.19 5.11
C ILE A 116 2.05 -4.99 6.32
N LEU A 117 1.27 -6.08 6.17
CA LEU A 117 0.88 -6.93 7.29
C LEU A 117 2.10 -7.55 8.00
N LYS A 118 3.15 -7.91 7.25
CA LYS A 118 4.40 -8.44 7.78
C LYS A 118 5.20 -7.38 8.55
N ALA A 119 5.17 -6.11 8.11
CA ALA A 119 5.99 -5.04 8.68
C ALA A 119 5.27 -4.27 9.81
N ALA A 120 3.95 -4.08 9.71
CA ALA A 120 3.19 -3.23 10.62
C ALA A 120 2.92 -3.92 11.96
N ARG A 121 3.70 -3.56 12.99
CA ARG A 121 3.63 -4.18 14.32
C ARG A 121 2.50 -3.68 15.20
N VAL A 122 2.04 -2.44 14.97
CA VAL A 122 1.01 -1.76 15.79
C VAL A 122 -0.33 -1.58 15.04
N LEU A 123 -0.47 -2.19 13.88
CA LEU A 123 -1.69 -2.12 13.08
C LEU A 123 -2.87 -2.73 13.83
N LYS A 124 -3.95 -1.97 13.99
CA LYS A 124 -5.17 -2.38 14.69
C LYS A 124 -6.25 -2.80 13.70
N THR A 125 -6.42 -2.02 12.64
CA THR A 125 -7.48 -2.25 11.64
C THR A 125 -6.94 -2.21 10.23
N MET A 126 -7.39 -3.15 9.41
CA MET A 126 -7.21 -3.15 7.97
C MET A 126 -8.56 -3.37 7.29
N ASN A 127 -9.13 -2.31 6.75
CA ASN A 127 -10.40 -2.35 6.03
C ASN A 127 -10.14 -2.55 4.54
N ILE A 128 -10.77 -3.53 3.95
CA ILE A 128 -10.60 -3.90 2.55
C ILE A 128 -11.95 -3.91 1.87
N THR A 129 -12.13 -2.98 0.92
CA THR A 129 -13.27 -2.99 0.00
C THR A 129 -12.84 -3.69 -1.28
N VAL A 130 -13.46 -4.81 -1.59
CA VAL A 130 -13.18 -5.58 -2.81
C VAL A 130 -14.00 -5.00 -3.97
N GLU A 131 -13.42 -4.99 -5.17
CA GLU A 131 -14.09 -4.45 -6.37
C GLU A 131 -15.46 -5.10 -6.60
N SER A 132 -16.48 -4.27 -6.80
CA SER A 132 -17.90 -4.70 -6.88
C SER A 132 -18.18 -5.66 -8.03
N HIS A 133 -17.53 -5.44 -9.17
CA HIS A 133 -17.73 -6.23 -10.41
C HIS A 133 -17.10 -7.63 -10.37
N LEU A 134 -16.37 -7.96 -9.33
CA LEU A 134 -15.81 -9.31 -9.18
C LEU A 134 -16.90 -10.31 -8.82
N SER A 135 -16.80 -11.52 -9.38
CA SER A 135 -17.69 -12.62 -9.03
C SER A 135 -17.51 -13.01 -7.55
N SER A 136 -18.56 -13.55 -6.93
CA SER A 136 -18.53 -14.04 -5.54
C SER A 136 -17.39 -15.04 -5.31
N LYS A 137 -17.12 -15.90 -6.27
CA LYS A 137 -16.00 -16.86 -6.23
C LYS A 137 -14.64 -16.16 -6.20
N ALA A 138 -14.47 -15.08 -6.97
CA ALA A 138 -13.23 -14.27 -6.97
C ALA A 138 -13.07 -13.54 -5.65
N LYS A 139 -14.11 -12.90 -5.14
CA LYS A 139 -14.13 -12.24 -3.83
C LYS A 139 -13.74 -13.20 -2.71
N LEU A 140 -14.34 -14.40 -2.70
CA LEU A 140 -14.02 -15.42 -1.71
C LEU A 140 -12.55 -15.85 -1.76
N ARG A 141 -11.98 -16.05 -2.95
CA ARG A 141 -10.55 -16.39 -3.13
C ARG A 141 -9.64 -15.29 -2.58
N ILE A 142 -9.97 -14.02 -2.81
CA ILE A 142 -9.21 -12.89 -2.27
C ILE A 142 -9.25 -12.92 -0.74
N CYS A 143 -10.42 -13.04 -0.14
CA CYS A 143 -10.57 -13.12 1.32
C CYS A 143 -9.77 -14.29 1.92
N GLN A 144 -9.90 -15.50 1.33
CA GLN A 144 -9.16 -16.67 1.78
C GLN A 144 -7.64 -16.48 1.70
N LYS A 145 -7.14 -15.81 0.65
CA LYS A 145 -5.71 -15.52 0.50
C LYS A 145 -5.24 -14.50 1.53
N LEU A 146 -6.00 -13.45 1.78
CA LEU A 146 -5.68 -12.42 2.78
C LEU A 146 -5.64 -12.98 4.20
N MET A 147 -6.56 -13.89 4.53
CA MET A 147 -6.61 -14.52 5.86
C MET A 147 -5.39 -15.41 6.15
N LYS A 148 -4.71 -15.92 5.11
CA LYS A 148 -3.49 -16.72 5.24
C LYS A 148 -2.22 -15.89 5.44
N PHE A 149 -2.27 -14.58 5.25
CA PHE A 149 -1.10 -13.73 5.39
C PHE A 149 -0.68 -13.62 6.86
N ARG A 150 0.63 -13.78 7.10
CA ARG A 150 1.22 -13.56 8.41
C ARG A 150 1.09 -12.10 8.80
N ARG A 151 0.65 -11.86 10.03
CA ARG A 151 0.49 -10.53 10.64
C ARG A 151 1.52 -10.36 11.74
N SER A 152 2.26 -9.26 11.74
CA SER A 152 3.15 -8.91 12.85
C SER A 152 2.40 -8.33 14.03
N SER A 153 1.29 -7.63 13.79
CA SER A 153 0.39 -7.18 14.85
C SER A 153 -0.61 -8.29 15.20
N LYS A 154 -0.58 -8.74 16.46
CA LYS A 154 -1.52 -9.75 16.99
C LYS A 154 -2.95 -9.21 17.14
N THR A 155 -3.10 -7.89 17.25
CA THR A 155 -4.40 -7.22 17.44
C THR A 155 -5.04 -6.78 16.12
N CYS A 156 -4.38 -6.98 14.98
CA CYS A 156 -4.88 -6.54 13.69
C CYS A 156 -6.15 -7.30 13.29
N GLN A 157 -7.24 -6.57 13.15
CA GLN A 157 -8.49 -7.04 12.57
C GLN A 157 -8.56 -6.68 11.10
N ILE A 158 -8.90 -7.65 10.24
CA ILE A 158 -9.16 -7.42 8.82
C ILE A 158 -10.67 -7.47 8.62
N THR A 159 -11.24 -6.39 8.10
CA THR A 159 -12.65 -6.29 7.74
C THR A 159 -12.80 -6.20 6.23
N PHE A 160 -13.85 -6.82 5.71
CA PHE A 160 -14.20 -6.81 4.29
C PHE A 160 -15.52 -6.08 4.11
N GLU A 161 -15.54 -5.14 3.17
CA GLU A 161 -16.69 -4.32 2.79
C GLU A 161 -17.05 -4.53 1.31
#